data_4749b7e97fe51866273c4d69f710d1f0
#
_entry.id   4749b7e97fe51866273c4d69f710d1f0
#
_cell.length_a   1.000
_cell.length_b   1.000
_cell.length_c   1.000
_cell.angle_alpha   90.00
_cell.angle_beta   90.00
_cell.angle_gamma   90.00
#
_symmetry.space_group_name_H-M   'P 1'
#
loop_
_entity.id
_entity.type
_entity.pdbx_description
1 polymer ?
#
loop_
_entity_poly.entity_id
_entity_poly.type
_entity_poly.pdbx_seq_one_letter_code
_entity_poly.pdbx_strand_id
1 'polypeptide(L)'
;VTSNKNKTYVAEIIGSDPSTDLAVLKIKSDELLPFIPFGDSKVARIGEWVLAVGNPFNLNSTVTAGIISAKSRDLNDRDSKNQSFIQTDAAVNVGNSGGALVNTDGELIGINTAISSFTGGFVGYSFAVPSNIVRKIFEDLIEYGNVQKGLLGVSGSALNAELAEKFEVNETQGFLIGEVIEGMGAAEAGLKNGDIIKKVDDVKINTFSDLTGYLSTKRPGEKVMVSYSRDNTREKITVTLKKTNTTQFLGMYLTNINAEQKEYFDLDHGVIIKELGNQRLYRYGIDEGFILLEINNKKIKDVADVDAVDFESLSSIVFLKPNGERERIIFE
;
A
#
# COMPACT_ATOMS: atom_id res chain seq x y z
N VAL A 1 -8.99 -5.31 -23.20
CA VAL A 1 -9.80 -6.21 -22.35
C VAL A 1 -10.78 -6.95 -23.24
N THR A 2 -10.87 -8.28 -23.07
CA THR A 2 -11.83 -9.10 -23.81
C THR A 2 -12.86 -9.66 -22.83
N SER A 3 -14.15 -9.45 -23.14
CA SER A 3 -15.25 -9.96 -22.33
C SER A 3 -15.52 -11.46 -22.59
N ASN A 4 -16.34 -12.08 -21.73
CA ASN A 4 -16.80 -13.46 -21.89
C ASN A 4 -17.64 -13.71 -23.17
N LYS A 5 -18.14 -12.62 -23.81
CA LYS A 5 -18.81 -12.65 -25.11
C LYS A 5 -17.85 -12.48 -26.30
N ASN A 6 -16.53 -12.60 -26.07
CA ASN A 6 -15.48 -12.36 -27.05
C ASN A 6 -15.47 -10.95 -27.67
N LYS A 7 -16.10 -9.95 -26.99
CA LYS A 7 -16.05 -8.57 -27.41
C LYS A 7 -14.79 -7.91 -26.81
N THR A 8 -13.94 -7.33 -27.64
CA THR A 8 -12.68 -6.69 -27.22
C THR A 8 -12.89 -5.18 -27.09
N TYR A 9 -12.41 -4.61 -25.99
CA TYR A 9 -12.44 -3.19 -25.67
C TYR A 9 -11.02 -2.65 -25.54
N VAL A 10 -10.80 -1.44 -26.04
CA VAL A 10 -9.59 -0.67 -25.74
C VAL A 10 -9.71 -0.17 -24.31
N ALA A 11 -8.68 -0.43 -23.50
CA ALA A 11 -8.62 0.02 -22.12
C ALA A 11 -7.63 1.17 -21.98
N GLU A 12 -7.98 2.14 -21.17
CA GLU A 12 -7.14 3.23 -20.71
C GLU A 12 -6.71 2.94 -19.27
N ILE A 13 -5.42 3.03 -18.95
CA ILE A 13 -4.92 2.91 -17.59
C ILE A 13 -5.17 4.24 -16.89
N ILE A 14 -6.04 4.24 -15.88
CA ILE A 14 -6.32 5.43 -15.05
C ILE A 14 -5.22 5.64 -14.02
N GLY A 15 -4.71 4.55 -13.44
CA GLY A 15 -3.61 4.57 -12.50
C GLY A 15 -3.32 3.18 -11.95
N SER A 16 -2.19 3.06 -11.23
CA SER A 16 -1.78 1.82 -10.58
C SER A 16 -1.14 2.10 -9.22
N ASP A 17 -1.19 1.11 -8.34
CA ASP A 17 -0.45 1.09 -7.07
C ASP A 17 0.41 -0.17 -6.99
N PRO A 18 1.73 -0.07 -7.29
CA PRO A 18 2.64 -1.21 -7.25
C PRO A 18 2.78 -1.84 -5.85
N SER A 19 2.47 -1.09 -4.78
CA SER A 19 2.57 -1.59 -3.41
C SER A 19 1.51 -2.63 -3.08
N THR A 20 0.35 -2.56 -3.73
CA THR A 20 -0.76 -3.51 -3.58
C THR A 20 -1.00 -4.38 -4.82
N ASP A 21 -0.20 -4.19 -5.89
CA ASP A 21 -0.35 -4.88 -7.18
C ASP A 21 -1.74 -4.66 -7.81
N LEU A 22 -2.25 -3.42 -7.74
CA LEU A 22 -3.55 -3.05 -8.29
C LEU A 22 -3.41 -2.01 -9.40
N ALA A 23 -4.24 -2.14 -10.44
CA ALA A 23 -4.40 -1.14 -11.49
C ALA A 23 -5.88 -0.90 -11.79
N VAL A 24 -6.23 0.36 -12.08
CA VAL A 24 -7.56 0.76 -12.53
C VAL A 24 -7.55 0.97 -14.03
N LEU A 25 -8.38 0.20 -14.73
CA LEU A 25 -8.56 0.28 -16.17
C LEU A 25 -9.95 0.83 -16.48
N LYS A 26 -10.03 1.74 -17.45
CA LYS A 26 -11.28 2.28 -17.98
C LYS A 26 -11.52 1.76 -19.39
N ILE A 27 -12.69 1.22 -19.63
CA ILE A 27 -13.16 0.83 -20.98
C ILE A 27 -14.37 1.67 -21.38
N LYS A 28 -14.57 1.86 -22.69
CA LYS A 28 -15.78 2.45 -23.23
C LYS A 28 -16.68 1.32 -23.76
N SER A 29 -17.93 1.30 -23.32
CA SER A 29 -18.93 0.34 -23.77
C SER A 29 -20.24 1.07 -24.09
N ASP A 30 -20.86 0.67 -25.20
CA ASP A 30 -22.20 1.16 -25.59
C ASP A 30 -23.30 0.41 -24.83
N GLU A 31 -22.96 -0.67 -24.13
CA GLU A 31 -23.87 -1.49 -23.34
C GLU A 31 -23.59 -1.31 -21.84
N LEU A 32 -24.64 -1.39 -21.03
CA LEU A 32 -24.49 -1.53 -19.59
C LEU A 32 -23.85 -2.88 -19.28
N LEU A 33 -22.68 -2.84 -18.67
CA LEU A 33 -21.98 -4.04 -18.25
C LEU A 33 -22.43 -4.43 -16.83
N PRO A 34 -22.60 -5.74 -16.55
CA PRO A 34 -22.83 -6.19 -15.19
C PRO A 34 -21.62 -5.89 -14.32
N PHE A 35 -21.85 -5.63 -13.04
CA PHE A 35 -20.80 -5.37 -12.07
C PHE A 35 -21.02 -6.19 -10.79
N ILE A 36 -19.95 -6.40 -10.04
CA ILE A 36 -19.98 -7.02 -8.72
C ILE A 36 -20.01 -5.89 -7.69
N PRO A 37 -20.98 -5.85 -6.76
CA PRO A 37 -21.01 -4.86 -5.69
C PRO A 37 -19.87 -5.11 -4.69
N PHE A 38 -19.33 -4.03 -4.13
CA PHE A 38 -18.34 -4.13 -3.05
C PHE A 38 -19.00 -4.62 -1.76
N GLY A 39 -18.54 -5.74 -1.23
CA GLY A 39 -18.78 -6.16 0.14
C GLY A 39 -17.79 -5.52 1.12
N ASP A 40 -18.05 -5.66 2.41
CA ASP A 40 -17.19 -5.15 3.48
C ASP A 40 -16.23 -6.24 3.98
N SER A 41 -14.99 -6.22 3.51
CA SER A 41 -13.96 -7.18 3.93
C SER A 41 -13.58 -7.08 5.42
N LYS A 42 -13.93 -5.97 6.10
CA LYS A 42 -13.69 -5.82 7.55
C LYS A 42 -14.55 -6.79 8.37
N VAL A 43 -15.83 -6.96 7.99
CA VAL A 43 -16.77 -7.82 8.72
C VAL A 43 -16.67 -9.29 8.30
N ALA A 44 -16.05 -9.59 7.17
CA ALA A 44 -15.82 -10.97 6.73
C ALA A 44 -14.98 -11.74 7.77
N ARG A 45 -15.42 -12.98 8.10
CA ARG A 45 -14.85 -13.78 9.19
C ARG A 45 -14.06 -14.96 8.67
N ILE A 46 -13.04 -15.37 9.43
CA ILE A 46 -12.32 -16.62 9.19
C ILE A 46 -13.33 -17.78 9.25
N GLY A 47 -13.25 -18.70 8.29
CA GLY A 47 -14.17 -19.81 8.11
C GLY A 47 -15.37 -19.50 7.20
N GLU A 48 -15.62 -18.26 6.80
CA GLU A 48 -16.67 -17.93 5.82
C GLU A 48 -16.32 -18.42 4.42
N TRP A 49 -17.32 -18.95 3.72
CA TRP A 49 -17.19 -19.41 2.34
C TRP A 49 -16.94 -18.26 1.39
N VAL A 50 -16.00 -18.49 0.48
CA VAL A 50 -15.68 -17.57 -0.61
C VAL A 50 -15.49 -18.32 -1.92
N LEU A 51 -15.72 -17.61 -3.03
CA LEU A 51 -15.52 -18.09 -4.38
C LEU A 51 -14.45 -17.22 -5.03
N ALA A 52 -13.39 -17.85 -5.54
CA ALA A 52 -12.40 -17.18 -6.37
C ALA A 52 -12.80 -17.36 -7.85
N VAL A 53 -12.99 -16.23 -8.54
CA VAL A 53 -13.38 -16.18 -9.94
C VAL A 53 -12.22 -15.67 -10.76
N GLY A 54 -11.92 -16.33 -11.87
CA GLY A 54 -10.83 -15.90 -12.75
C GLY A 54 -10.87 -16.61 -14.09
N ASN A 55 -9.81 -16.45 -14.89
CA ASN A 55 -9.66 -17.05 -16.20
C ASN A 55 -8.30 -17.76 -16.33
N PRO A 56 -8.05 -18.81 -15.52
CA PRO A 56 -6.77 -19.51 -15.56
C PRO A 56 -6.58 -20.22 -16.89
N PHE A 57 -5.35 -20.25 -17.38
CA PHE A 57 -4.95 -21.00 -18.60
C PHE A 57 -5.72 -20.64 -19.87
N ASN A 58 -6.28 -19.43 -19.96
CA ASN A 58 -7.16 -19.02 -21.09
C ASN A 58 -8.41 -19.93 -21.26
N LEU A 59 -8.77 -20.67 -20.22
CA LEU A 59 -10.03 -21.39 -20.14
C LEU A 59 -11.13 -20.38 -19.81
N ASN A 60 -12.34 -20.60 -20.29
CA ASN A 60 -13.51 -19.77 -19.93
C ASN A 60 -13.63 -19.65 -18.41
N SER A 61 -14.24 -18.57 -17.94
CA SER A 61 -14.39 -18.21 -16.51
C SER A 61 -14.48 -19.43 -15.59
N THR A 62 -13.48 -19.55 -14.72
CA THR A 62 -13.38 -20.65 -13.75
C THR A 62 -13.73 -20.11 -12.37
N VAL A 63 -14.46 -20.91 -11.62
CA VAL A 63 -14.83 -20.63 -10.23
C VAL A 63 -14.28 -21.73 -9.34
N THR A 64 -13.57 -21.34 -8.28
CA THR A 64 -13.14 -22.27 -7.22
C THR A 64 -13.72 -21.82 -5.90
N ALA A 65 -14.02 -22.77 -5.00
CA ALA A 65 -14.59 -22.50 -3.69
C ALA A 65 -13.60 -22.83 -2.58
N GLY A 66 -13.66 -22.07 -1.51
CA GLY A 66 -12.89 -22.25 -0.29
C GLY A 66 -13.44 -21.39 0.84
N ILE A 67 -12.63 -21.18 1.85
CA ILE A 67 -12.96 -20.33 3.00
C ILE A 67 -11.93 -19.21 3.18
N ILE A 68 -12.26 -18.20 3.95
CA ILE A 68 -11.29 -17.26 4.49
C ILE A 68 -10.46 -18.01 5.54
N SER A 69 -9.20 -18.30 5.24
CA SER A 69 -8.30 -19.05 6.12
C SER A 69 -7.61 -18.14 7.15
N ALA A 70 -7.31 -16.90 6.76
CA ALA A 70 -6.74 -15.87 7.63
C ALA A 70 -6.99 -14.47 7.06
N LYS A 71 -6.73 -13.46 7.89
CA LYS A 71 -6.76 -12.03 7.51
C LYS A 71 -5.45 -11.37 7.94
N SER A 72 -5.16 -10.19 7.40
CA SER A 72 -3.96 -9.41 7.72
C SER A 72 -2.65 -10.18 7.53
N ARG A 73 -2.56 -10.95 6.42
CA ARG A 73 -1.33 -11.66 6.08
C ARG A 73 -0.37 -10.75 5.33
N ASP A 74 0.85 -10.67 5.84
CA ASP A 74 2.00 -10.18 5.12
C ASP A 74 2.75 -11.36 4.51
N LEU A 75 3.17 -11.26 3.26
CA LEU A 75 3.84 -12.35 2.55
C LEU A 75 5.36 -12.22 2.63
N ASN A 76 5.86 -11.07 3.04
CA ASN A 76 7.29 -10.81 3.10
C ASN A 76 7.65 -9.77 4.17
N ASP A 77 7.86 -10.24 5.38
CA ASP A 77 8.26 -9.40 6.54
C ASP A 77 9.59 -8.63 6.33
N ARG A 78 10.28 -8.87 5.21
CA ARG A 78 11.59 -8.27 4.90
C ARG A 78 11.54 -7.17 3.85
N ASP A 79 10.42 -6.99 3.17
CA ASP A 79 10.26 -5.88 2.24
C ASP A 79 9.55 -4.70 2.92
N SER A 80 9.63 -3.52 2.31
CA SER A 80 8.95 -2.31 2.78
C SER A 80 7.48 -2.24 2.34
N LYS A 81 6.95 -3.27 1.68
CA LYS A 81 5.58 -3.33 1.19
C LYS A 81 4.66 -3.85 2.29
N ASN A 82 4.30 -3.02 3.23
CA ASN A 82 3.39 -3.34 4.33
C ASN A 82 2.03 -3.87 3.81
N GLN A 83 1.95 -5.17 3.57
CA GLN A 83 0.82 -5.83 2.94
C GLN A 83 -0.14 -6.38 4.00
N SER A 84 -1.43 -6.45 3.66
CA SER A 84 -2.46 -7.00 4.54
C SER A 84 -3.48 -7.75 3.69
N PHE A 85 -3.18 -9.02 3.38
CA PHE A 85 -4.01 -9.86 2.51
C PHE A 85 -5.05 -10.67 3.28
N ILE A 86 -6.15 -11.00 2.57
CA ILE A 86 -7.00 -12.13 2.93
C ILE A 86 -6.34 -13.39 2.39
N GLN A 87 -6.15 -14.39 3.26
CA GLN A 87 -5.74 -15.72 2.86
C GLN A 87 -6.96 -16.61 2.67
N THR A 88 -6.98 -17.41 1.61
CA THR A 88 -8.04 -18.40 1.31
C THR A 88 -7.42 -19.72 0.82
N ASP A 89 -8.13 -20.81 1.00
CA ASP A 89 -7.83 -22.11 0.41
C ASP A 89 -8.61 -22.36 -0.90
N ALA A 90 -9.42 -21.39 -1.36
CA ALA A 90 -9.94 -21.40 -2.72
C ALA A 90 -8.77 -21.41 -3.72
N ALA A 91 -8.75 -22.39 -4.63
CA ALA A 91 -7.62 -22.57 -5.52
C ALA A 91 -7.48 -21.40 -6.50
N VAL A 92 -6.38 -20.66 -6.40
CA VAL A 92 -5.97 -19.61 -7.32
C VAL A 92 -4.70 -20.06 -8.03
N ASN A 93 -4.66 -19.93 -9.33
CA ASN A 93 -3.52 -20.22 -10.19
C ASN A 93 -3.24 -19.04 -11.11
N VAL A 94 -2.14 -19.10 -11.87
CA VAL A 94 -1.81 -18.10 -12.91
C VAL A 94 -3.01 -17.91 -13.84
N GLY A 95 -3.47 -16.66 -13.99
CA GLY A 95 -4.66 -16.28 -14.75
C GLY A 95 -5.89 -15.96 -13.88
N ASN A 96 -5.88 -16.30 -12.59
CA ASN A 96 -6.91 -15.84 -11.65
C ASN A 96 -6.56 -14.47 -11.00
N SER A 97 -5.29 -14.04 -11.06
CA SER A 97 -4.86 -12.73 -10.55
C SER A 97 -5.63 -11.61 -11.26
N GLY A 98 -6.10 -10.62 -10.49
CA GLY A 98 -7.01 -9.57 -10.94
C GLY A 98 -8.48 -9.99 -10.94
N GLY A 99 -8.78 -11.29 -10.77
CA GLY A 99 -10.14 -11.81 -10.62
C GLY A 99 -10.74 -11.56 -9.24
N ALA A 100 -12.05 -11.72 -9.13
CA ALA A 100 -12.79 -11.45 -7.90
C ALA A 100 -12.68 -12.59 -6.89
N LEU A 101 -12.54 -12.25 -5.60
CA LEU A 101 -12.89 -13.09 -4.48
C LEU A 101 -14.24 -12.59 -3.94
N VAL A 102 -15.29 -13.42 -4.01
CA VAL A 102 -16.65 -13.04 -3.61
C VAL A 102 -17.15 -13.90 -2.46
N ASN A 103 -18.07 -13.33 -1.65
CA ASN A 103 -18.80 -14.09 -0.65
C ASN A 103 -19.98 -14.86 -1.27
N THR A 104 -20.75 -15.57 -0.46
CA THR A 104 -21.94 -16.33 -0.89
C THR A 104 -23.11 -15.46 -1.33
N ASP A 105 -23.09 -14.17 -1.00
CA ASP A 105 -24.09 -13.19 -1.43
C ASP A 105 -23.72 -12.54 -2.77
N GLY A 106 -22.56 -12.91 -3.35
CA GLY A 106 -22.06 -12.38 -4.62
C GLY A 106 -21.39 -11.01 -4.49
N GLU A 107 -21.02 -10.58 -3.29
CA GLU A 107 -20.33 -9.32 -3.06
C GLU A 107 -18.80 -9.51 -3.11
N LEU A 108 -18.10 -8.52 -3.65
CA LEU A 108 -16.65 -8.50 -3.74
C LEU A 108 -16.02 -8.36 -2.34
N ILE A 109 -15.29 -9.38 -1.88
CA ILE A 109 -14.54 -9.38 -0.62
C ILE A 109 -13.05 -9.09 -0.85
N GLY A 110 -12.55 -9.35 -2.04
CA GLY A 110 -11.18 -9.05 -2.41
C GLY A 110 -10.89 -9.22 -3.88
N ILE A 111 -9.69 -8.82 -4.30
CA ILE A 111 -9.13 -9.08 -5.63
C ILE A 111 -7.99 -10.09 -5.46
N ASN A 112 -8.08 -11.22 -6.17
CA ASN A 112 -7.04 -12.25 -6.16
C ASN A 112 -5.74 -11.68 -6.71
N THR A 113 -4.61 -11.90 -6.02
CA THR A 113 -3.31 -11.34 -6.46
C THR A 113 -2.23 -12.40 -6.52
N ALA A 114 -1.82 -12.96 -5.39
CA ALA A 114 -0.63 -13.79 -5.30
C ALA A 114 -0.95 -15.23 -4.88
N ILE A 115 -0.07 -16.13 -5.30
CA ILE A 115 0.08 -17.47 -4.72
C ILE A 115 1.46 -17.53 -4.06
N SER A 116 1.50 -17.87 -2.76
CA SER A 116 2.77 -18.20 -2.11
C SER A 116 3.15 -19.61 -2.53
N SER A 117 3.91 -19.74 -3.60
CA SER A 117 4.33 -21.04 -4.11
C SER A 117 5.70 -20.96 -4.76
N PHE A 118 6.61 -21.83 -4.33
CA PHE A 118 7.92 -22.03 -4.99
C PHE A 118 7.79 -22.66 -6.38
N THR A 119 6.65 -23.27 -6.70
CA THR A 119 6.41 -23.98 -7.96
C THR A 119 5.53 -23.23 -8.95
N GLY A 120 5.00 -22.05 -8.55
CA GLY A 120 4.05 -21.27 -9.36
C GLY A 120 2.62 -21.85 -9.42
N GLY A 121 2.35 -22.94 -8.72
CA GLY A 121 1.03 -23.57 -8.63
C GLY A 121 0.42 -23.49 -7.22
N PHE A 122 -0.89 -23.68 -7.12
CA PHE A 122 -1.61 -23.71 -5.85
C PHE A 122 -1.11 -24.82 -4.92
N VAL A 123 -0.76 -24.46 -3.70
CA VAL A 123 -0.27 -25.37 -2.64
C VAL A 123 -1.09 -25.26 -1.35
N GLY A 124 -2.36 -24.82 -1.45
CA GLY A 124 -3.25 -24.66 -0.29
C GLY A 124 -3.32 -23.22 0.24
N TYR A 125 -2.58 -22.28 -0.34
CA TYR A 125 -2.56 -20.88 0.09
C TYR A 125 -2.73 -19.96 -1.12
N SER A 126 -3.78 -19.14 -1.07
CA SER A 126 -4.05 -18.07 -2.03
C SER A 126 -4.30 -16.78 -1.28
N PHE A 127 -4.06 -15.66 -1.93
CA PHE A 127 -4.14 -14.34 -1.31
C PHE A 127 -4.95 -13.37 -2.17
N ALA A 128 -5.70 -12.49 -1.50
CA ALA A 128 -6.47 -11.46 -2.14
C ALA A 128 -6.31 -10.13 -1.40
N VAL A 129 -6.25 -9.02 -2.16
CA VAL A 129 -6.32 -7.67 -1.58
C VAL A 129 -7.72 -7.43 -1.06
N PRO A 130 -7.91 -7.05 0.23
CA PRO A 130 -9.24 -6.83 0.81
C PRO A 130 -10.05 -5.76 0.07
N SER A 131 -11.35 -5.99 -0.10
CA SER A 131 -12.25 -5.10 -0.87
C SER A 131 -12.28 -3.66 -0.36
N ASN A 132 -12.12 -3.42 0.95
CA ASN A 132 -12.10 -2.07 1.51
C ASN A 132 -10.84 -1.31 1.08
N ILE A 133 -9.70 -1.99 0.98
CA ILE A 133 -8.45 -1.42 0.45
C ILE A 133 -8.62 -1.17 -1.06
N VAL A 134 -9.14 -2.15 -1.81
CA VAL A 134 -9.41 -2.02 -3.25
C VAL A 134 -10.29 -0.81 -3.54
N ARG A 135 -11.40 -0.65 -2.81
CA ARG A 135 -12.32 0.48 -2.98
C ARG A 135 -11.62 1.82 -2.78
N LYS A 136 -10.86 1.94 -1.69
CA LYS A 136 -10.13 3.17 -1.37
C LYS A 136 -9.09 3.51 -2.44
N ILE A 137 -8.31 2.51 -2.91
CA ILE A 137 -7.32 2.68 -3.98
C ILE A 137 -8.02 3.10 -5.28
N PHE A 138 -9.11 2.44 -5.64
CA PHE A 138 -9.91 2.78 -6.82
C PHE A 138 -10.41 4.23 -6.78
N GLU A 139 -10.99 4.67 -5.66
CA GLU A 139 -11.45 6.04 -5.47
C GLU A 139 -10.30 7.04 -5.56
N ASP A 140 -9.17 6.77 -4.90
CA ASP A 140 -8.00 7.65 -4.90
C ASP A 140 -7.37 7.79 -6.30
N LEU A 141 -7.22 6.69 -7.02
CA LEU A 141 -6.65 6.73 -8.38
C LEU A 141 -7.53 7.53 -9.35
N ILE A 142 -8.87 7.46 -9.20
CA ILE A 142 -9.78 8.26 -10.02
C ILE A 142 -9.73 9.74 -9.64
N GLU A 143 -9.70 10.06 -8.35
CA GLU A 143 -9.82 11.44 -7.85
C GLU A 143 -8.48 12.19 -7.88
N TYR A 144 -7.39 11.53 -7.47
CA TYR A 144 -6.08 12.16 -7.26
C TYR A 144 -5.01 11.69 -8.25
N GLY A 145 -5.24 10.58 -8.97
CA GLY A 145 -4.24 9.96 -9.85
C GLY A 145 -3.17 9.16 -9.11
N ASN A 146 -3.13 9.21 -7.77
CA ASN A 146 -2.25 8.43 -6.91
C ASN A 146 -2.95 8.07 -5.59
N VAL A 147 -2.43 7.05 -4.91
CA VAL A 147 -2.99 6.58 -3.63
C VAL A 147 -2.63 7.52 -2.48
N GLN A 148 -3.64 7.99 -1.75
CA GLN A 148 -3.49 8.88 -0.60
C GLN A 148 -3.28 8.04 0.67
N LYS A 149 -2.05 7.92 1.18
CA LYS A 149 -1.72 7.10 2.36
C LYS A 149 -1.78 7.94 3.65
N GLY A 150 -2.77 7.67 4.50
CA GLY A 150 -2.87 8.25 5.83
C GLY A 150 -1.99 7.49 6.82
N LEU A 151 -0.94 8.12 7.34
CA LEU A 151 0.02 7.51 8.23
C LEU A 151 -0.11 7.99 9.66
N LEU A 152 0.08 7.06 10.60
CA LEU A 152 0.14 7.36 12.03
C LEU A 152 1.48 8.02 12.38
N GLY A 153 2.56 7.56 11.79
CA GLY A 153 3.94 8.02 12.05
C GLY A 153 4.59 7.27 13.20
N VAL A 154 4.49 5.95 13.18
CA VAL A 154 5.16 5.07 14.15
C VAL A 154 5.88 3.94 13.43
N SER A 155 6.99 3.47 13.99
CA SER A 155 7.64 2.21 13.65
C SER A 155 7.71 1.32 14.89
N GLY A 156 7.87 0.02 14.70
CA GLY A 156 7.92 -0.92 15.81
C GLY A 156 7.72 -2.36 15.37
N SER A 157 7.28 -3.21 16.29
CA SER A 157 7.11 -4.64 16.05
C SER A 157 5.88 -5.21 16.77
N ALA A 158 5.44 -6.39 16.32
CA ALA A 158 4.44 -7.16 17.07
C ALA A 158 5.02 -7.54 18.45
N LEU A 159 4.25 -7.33 19.50
CA LEU A 159 4.62 -7.73 20.84
C LEU A 159 4.59 -9.26 20.94
N ASN A 160 5.62 -9.83 21.54
CA ASN A 160 5.74 -11.25 21.88
C ASN A 160 6.19 -11.43 23.32
N ALA A 161 6.33 -12.67 23.78
CA ALA A 161 6.70 -12.96 25.17
C ALA A 161 8.09 -12.41 25.55
N GLU A 162 9.06 -12.48 24.65
CA GLU A 162 10.41 -11.98 24.86
C GLU A 162 10.44 -10.45 25.01
N LEU A 163 9.74 -9.73 24.12
CA LEU A 163 9.61 -8.28 24.20
C LEU A 163 8.80 -7.85 25.43
N ALA A 164 7.77 -8.62 25.80
CA ALA A 164 6.97 -8.36 26.99
C ALA A 164 7.82 -8.43 28.27
N GLU A 165 8.68 -9.44 28.37
CA GLU A 165 9.63 -9.58 29.48
C GLU A 165 10.66 -8.44 29.49
N LYS A 166 11.26 -8.15 28.32
CA LYS A 166 12.27 -7.08 28.17
C LYS A 166 11.75 -5.69 28.55
N PHE A 167 10.50 -5.40 28.25
CA PHE A 167 9.86 -4.10 28.54
C PHE A 167 8.99 -4.12 29.80
N GLU A 168 9.05 -5.20 30.59
CA GLU A 168 8.32 -5.37 31.87
C GLU A 168 6.80 -5.12 31.74
N VAL A 169 6.21 -5.54 30.61
CA VAL A 169 4.77 -5.39 30.35
C VAL A 169 4.02 -6.69 30.59
N ASN A 170 2.80 -6.59 31.15
CA ASN A 170 1.97 -7.74 31.49
C ASN A 170 1.17 -8.32 30.29
N GLU A 171 1.39 -7.81 29.11
CA GLU A 171 0.67 -8.17 27.87
C GLU A 171 1.61 -8.79 26.85
N THR A 172 1.13 -9.76 26.08
CA THR A 172 1.94 -10.45 25.04
C THR A 172 1.39 -10.25 23.63
N GLN A 173 0.40 -9.38 23.46
CA GLN A 173 -0.21 -9.07 22.16
C GLN A 173 -0.35 -7.57 21.98
N GLY A 174 -0.20 -7.09 20.75
CA GLY A 174 -0.30 -5.70 20.37
C GLY A 174 0.88 -5.29 19.51
N PHE A 175 0.89 -4.04 19.06
CA PHE A 175 2.01 -3.45 18.34
C PHE A 175 2.80 -2.53 19.27
N LEU A 176 4.02 -2.92 19.60
CA LEU A 176 4.95 -2.14 20.43
C LEU A 176 5.58 -1.05 19.58
N ILE A 177 5.40 0.21 19.97
CA ILE A 177 6.02 1.37 19.33
C ILE A 177 7.50 1.41 19.72
N GLY A 178 8.37 1.20 18.73
CA GLY A 178 9.82 1.37 18.88
C GLY A 178 10.25 2.81 18.66
N GLU A 179 9.59 3.51 17.71
CA GLU A 179 9.88 4.90 17.38
C GLU A 179 8.60 5.64 16.99
N VAL A 180 8.52 6.90 17.42
CA VAL A 180 7.50 7.86 17.01
C VAL A 180 8.17 8.92 16.14
N ILE A 181 7.69 9.08 14.91
CA ILE A 181 8.27 10.00 13.91
C ILE A 181 7.83 11.43 14.22
N GLU A 182 8.79 12.32 14.45
CA GLU A 182 8.55 13.73 14.73
C GLU A 182 7.76 14.41 13.60
N GLY A 183 6.84 15.30 13.95
CA GLY A 183 5.97 16.00 13.01
C GLY A 183 4.82 15.16 12.44
N MET A 184 4.75 13.86 12.74
CA MET A 184 3.64 12.99 12.36
C MET A 184 2.52 12.99 13.43
N GLY A 185 1.36 12.45 13.05
CA GLY A 185 0.16 12.48 13.88
C GLY A 185 0.30 11.83 15.26
N ALA A 186 1.04 10.73 15.36
CA ALA A 186 1.32 10.03 16.62
C ALA A 186 2.11 10.91 17.60
N ALA A 187 3.15 11.59 17.11
CA ALA A 187 3.96 12.50 17.91
C ALA A 187 3.12 13.68 18.44
N GLU A 188 2.35 14.31 17.56
CA GLU A 188 1.47 15.45 17.93
C GLU A 188 0.37 15.04 18.92
N ALA A 189 -0.14 13.83 18.80
CA ALA A 189 -1.12 13.31 19.76
C ALA A 189 -0.49 12.94 21.11
N GLY A 190 0.82 12.72 21.19
CA GLY A 190 1.53 12.36 22.42
C GLY A 190 1.72 10.88 22.66
N LEU A 191 1.64 10.05 21.59
CA LEU A 191 2.14 8.69 21.64
C LEU A 191 3.66 8.69 21.81
N LYS A 192 4.21 7.67 22.45
CA LYS A 192 5.61 7.56 22.81
C LYS A 192 6.19 6.18 22.48
N ASN A 193 7.51 6.14 22.40
CA ASN A 193 8.23 4.87 22.36
C ASN A 193 7.92 4.06 23.61
N GLY A 194 7.67 2.76 23.44
CA GLY A 194 7.26 1.85 24.49
C GLY A 194 5.72 1.71 24.66
N ASP A 195 4.92 2.58 24.04
CA ASP A 195 3.46 2.37 24.00
C ASP A 195 3.10 1.11 23.22
N ILE A 196 2.08 0.40 23.65
CA ILE A 196 1.58 -0.80 22.96
C ILE A 196 0.20 -0.50 22.36
N ILE A 197 0.12 -0.37 21.05
CA ILE A 197 -1.16 -0.17 20.36
C ILE A 197 -1.96 -1.47 20.43
N LYS A 198 -3.19 -1.39 20.92
CA LYS A 198 -4.13 -2.51 21.09
C LYS A 198 -5.27 -2.50 20.09
N LYS A 199 -5.75 -1.29 19.74
CA LYS A 199 -6.81 -1.07 18.75
C LYS A 199 -6.60 0.26 18.05
N VAL A 200 -7.05 0.32 16.80
CA VAL A 200 -7.30 1.57 16.09
C VAL A 200 -8.78 1.56 15.68
N ASP A 201 -9.53 2.53 16.18
CA ASP A 201 -11.00 2.51 16.18
C ASP A 201 -11.51 1.18 16.79
N ASP A 202 -12.27 0.40 16.02
CA ASP A 202 -12.79 -0.91 16.47
C ASP A 202 -11.90 -2.09 16.08
N VAL A 203 -10.83 -1.85 15.31
CA VAL A 203 -9.95 -2.92 14.79
C VAL A 203 -8.89 -3.26 15.82
N LYS A 204 -8.83 -4.54 16.20
CA LYS A 204 -7.79 -5.07 17.10
C LYS A 204 -6.47 -5.13 16.35
N ILE A 205 -5.41 -4.65 16.98
CA ILE A 205 -4.04 -4.62 16.44
C ILE A 205 -3.19 -5.59 17.24
N ASN A 206 -2.75 -6.65 16.60
CA ASN A 206 -1.81 -7.62 17.16
C ASN A 206 -0.46 -7.59 16.42
N THR A 207 -0.49 -7.24 15.14
CA THR A 207 0.67 -7.24 14.24
C THR A 207 0.79 -5.90 13.53
N PHE A 208 1.94 -5.67 12.88
CA PHE A 208 2.11 -4.51 12.01
C PHE A 208 1.15 -4.57 10.82
N SER A 209 0.92 -5.75 10.25
CA SER A 209 -0.02 -5.94 9.13
C SER A 209 -1.48 -5.63 9.49
N ASP A 210 -1.90 -5.83 10.75
CA ASP A 210 -3.22 -5.36 11.21
C ASP A 210 -3.29 -3.83 11.19
N LEU A 211 -2.26 -3.16 11.70
CA LEU A 211 -2.18 -1.70 11.75
C LEU A 211 -2.16 -1.12 10.33
N THR A 212 -1.24 -1.57 9.49
CA THR A 212 -1.08 -1.06 8.12
C THR A 212 -2.28 -1.39 7.24
N GLY A 213 -2.85 -2.60 7.38
CA GLY A 213 -4.04 -3.00 6.65
C GLY A 213 -5.25 -2.10 6.97
N TYR A 214 -5.44 -1.73 8.23
CA TYR A 214 -6.49 -0.80 8.59
C TYR A 214 -6.20 0.62 8.09
N LEU A 215 -4.98 1.14 8.32
CA LEU A 215 -4.58 2.47 7.87
C LEU A 215 -4.57 2.62 6.34
N SER A 216 -4.38 1.52 5.59
CA SER A 216 -4.49 1.52 4.12
C SER A 216 -5.90 1.84 3.61
N THR A 217 -6.92 1.78 4.48
CA THR A 217 -8.28 2.24 4.16
C THR A 217 -8.52 3.71 4.48
N LYS A 218 -7.49 4.43 4.98
CA LYS A 218 -7.58 5.79 5.50
C LYS A 218 -6.79 6.80 4.66
N ARG A 219 -7.26 8.04 4.67
CA ARG A 219 -6.60 9.17 3.99
C ARG A 219 -5.92 10.10 4.98
N PRO A 220 -4.93 10.90 4.54
CA PRO A 220 -4.39 11.99 5.34
C PRO A 220 -5.50 12.96 5.78
N GLY A 221 -5.41 13.45 7.02
CA GLY A 221 -6.40 14.32 7.64
C GLY A 221 -7.53 13.58 8.36
N GLU A 222 -7.76 12.29 8.09
CA GLU A 222 -8.71 11.50 8.88
C GLU A 222 -8.21 11.33 10.32
N LYS A 223 -9.16 11.27 11.25
CA LYS A 223 -8.88 11.04 12.66
C LYS A 223 -9.23 9.60 13.03
N VAL A 224 -8.33 8.97 13.77
CA VAL A 224 -8.53 7.62 14.29
C VAL A 224 -8.37 7.61 15.81
N MET A 225 -9.13 6.76 16.49
CA MET A 225 -9.03 6.55 17.94
C MET A 225 -8.03 5.41 18.20
N VAL A 226 -6.88 5.73 18.76
CA VAL A 226 -5.87 4.75 19.15
C VAL A 226 -6.09 4.37 20.62
N SER A 227 -6.34 3.07 20.88
CA SER A 227 -6.34 2.50 22.23
C SER A 227 -4.99 1.82 22.45
N TYR A 228 -4.27 2.23 23.46
CA TYR A 228 -2.91 1.76 23.74
C TYR A 228 -2.71 1.48 25.22
N SER A 229 -1.63 0.79 25.57
CA SER A 229 -1.18 0.56 26.94
C SER A 229 0.15 1.28 27.12
N ARG A 230 0.28 2.04 28.20
CA ARG A 230 1.50 2.71 28.68
C ARG A 230 1.65 2.40 30.16
N ASP A 231 2.81 1.92 30.58
CA ASP A 231 3.09 1.55 31.98
C ASP A 231 1.98 0.66 32.57
N ASN A 232 1.54 -0.35 31.81
CA ASN A 232 0.44 -1.28 32.12
C ASN A 232 -0.94 -0.58 32.32
N THR A 233 -1.09 0.68 31.97
CA THR A 233 -2.35 1.41 32.03
C THR A 233 -2.94 1.58 30.64
N ARG A 234 -4.23 1.31 30.48
CA ARG A 234 -4.95 1.45 29.19
C ARG A 234 -5.43 2.86 29.00
N GLU A 235 -5.08 3.45 27.87
CA GLU A 235 -5.44 4.81 27.48
C GLU A 235 -6.03 4.82 26.06
N LYS A 236 -6.65 5.96 25.72
CA LYS A 236 -7.15 6.23 24.38
C LYS A 236 -6.77 7.64 23.96
N ILE A 237 -6.40 7.80 22.70
CA ILE A 237 -6.05 9.09 22.14
C ILE A 237 -6.54 9.19 20.70
N THR A 238 -6.96 10.38 20.29
CA THR A 238 -7.32 10.64 18.90
C THR A 238 -6.09 11.12 18.16
N VAL A 239 -5.76 10.47 17.05
CA VAL A 239 -4.63 10.81 16.19
C VAL A 239 -5.15 11.25 14.84
N THR A 240 -4.67 12.39 14.35
CA THR A 240 -4.91 12.84 12.97
C THR A 240 -3.84 12.23 12.07
N LEU A 241 -4.26 11.45 11.08
CA LEU A 241 -3.35 10.82 10.13
C LEU A 241 -2.71 11.87 9.22
N LYS A 242 -1.44 11.71 8.92
CA LYS A 242 -0.70 12.62 8.05
C LYS A 242 -0.18 11.93 6.79
N LYS A 243 0.10 12.71 5.77
CA LYS A 243 0.82 12.26 4.57
C LYS A 243 2.31 12.25 4.89
N THR A 244 3.04 11.23 4.42
CA THR A 244 4.51 11.30 4.44
C THR A 244 4.99 12.40 3.49
N ASN A 245 6.05 13.08 3.91
CA ASN A 245 6.77 14.02 3.04
C ASN A 245 8.08 13.42 2.54
N THR A 246 8.37 12.16 2.89
CA THR A 246 9.62 11.49 2.55
C THR A 246 9.37 10.12 1.95
N THR A 247 10.24 9.70 1.04
CA THR A 247 10.28 8.34 0.49
C THR A 247 11.70 7.93 0.16
N GLN A 248 11.91 6.62 -0.06
CA GLN A 248 13.16 6.09 -0.59
C GLN A 248 12.96 5.59 -2.03
N PHE A 249 13.86 5.97 -2.91
CA PHE A 249 13.85 5.56 -4.30
C PHE A 249 15.27 5.40 -4.83
N LEU A 250 15.64 4.22 -5.33
CA LEU A 250 17.00 3.91 -5.84
C LEU A 250 18.13 4.28 -4.87
N GLY A 251 17.90 4.18 -3.57
CA GLY A 251 18.89 4.57 -2.55
C GLY A 251 19.01 6.09 -2.34
N MET A 252 18.08 6.87 -2.87
CA MET A 252 17.89 8.29 -2.56
C MET A 252 16.83 8.43 -1.46
N TYR A 253 17.10 9.22 -0.44
CA TYR A 253 16.09 9.73 0.48
C TYR A 253 15.54 11.03 -0.09
N LEU A 254 14.27 11.00 -0.47
CA LEU A 254 13.57 12.09 -1.14
C LEU A 254 12.56 12.74 -0.21
N THR A 255 12.41 14.05 -0.30
CA THR A 255 11.35 14.80 0.38
C THR A 255 10.70 15.79 -0.57
N ASN A 256 9.43 16.15 -0.29
CA ASN A 256 8.74 17.18 -1.05
C ASN A 256 9.50 18.50 -0.97
N ILE A 257 9.61 19.22 -2.08
CA ILE A 257 10.16 20.58 -2.08
C ILE A 257 9.22 21.52 -1.30
N ASN A 258 9.81 22.40 -0.49
CA ASN A 258 9.07 23.38 0.29
C ASN A 258 8.74 24.65 -0.55
N ALA A 259 8.00 25.59 0.04
CA ALA A 259 7.57 26.82 -0.65
C ALA A 259 8.75 27.69 -1.12
N GLU A 260 9.82 27.81 -0.31
CA GLU A 260 11.02 28.57 -0.67
C GLU A 260 11.76 27.95 -1.85
N GLN A 261 11.86 26.61 -1.87
CA GLN A 261 12.49 25.88 -2.99
C GLN A 261 11.66 25.98 -4.26
N LYS A 262 10.32 25.94 -4.15
CA LYS A 262 9.44 26.15 -5.31
C LYS A 262 9.63 27.54 -5.91
N GLU A 263 9.69 28.57 -5.08
CA GLU A 263 9.90 29.94 -5.52
C GLU A 263 11.32 30.13 -6.10
N TYR A 264 12.35 29.61 -5.43
CA TYR A 264 13.75 29.76 -5.86
C TYR A 264 14.03 29.14 -7.23
N PHE A 265 13.46 27.96 -7.51
CA PHE A 265 13.68 27.22 -8.75
C PHE A 265 12.57 27.44 -9.80
N ASP A 266 11.58 28.28 -9.52
CA ASP A 266 10.39 28.50 -10.36
C ASP A 266 9.68 27.16 -10.72
N LEU A 267 9.41 26.36 -9.69
CA LEU A 267 8.82 25.03 -9.81
C LEU A 267 7.45 24.94 -9.13
N ASP A 268 6.53 24.22 -9.76
CA ASP A 268 5.25 23.82 -9.16
C ASP A 268 5.26 22.39 -8.60
N HIS A 269 6.29 21.61 -8.91
CA HIS A 269 6.40 20.18 -8.59
C HIS A 269 7.86 19.76 -8.38
N GLY A 270 8.05 18.55 -7.84
CA GLY A 270 9.33 17.90 -7.65
C GLY A 270 9.59 17.44 -6.23
N VAL A 271 10.57 16.56 -6.08
CA VAL A 271 11.06 16.06 -4.80
C VAL A 271 12.58 16.20 -4.74
N ILE A 272 13.11 16.62 -3.59
CA ILE A 272 14.54 16.91 -3.43
C ILE A 272 15.25 15.74 -2.76
N ILE A 273 16.47 15.43 -3.21
CA ILE A 273 17.35 14.46 -2.59
C ILE A 273 17.92 15.05 -1.30
N LYS A 274 17.57 14.46 -0.16
CA LYS A 274 18.11 14.84 1.16
C LYS A 274 19.36 14.05 1.52
N GLU A 275 19.41 12.79 1.08
CA GLU A 275 20.53 11.90 1.32
C GLU A 275 20.66 10.93 0.15
N LEU A 276 21.89 10.66 -0.28
CA LEU A 276 22.18 9.74 -1.38
C LEU A 276 23.05 8.57 -0.91
N GLY A 277 22.42 7.41 -0.68
CA GLY A 277 23.08 6.15 -0.35
C GLY A 277 23.58 5.34 -1.56
N ASN A 278 23.25 5.75 -2.79
CA ASN A 278 23.55 5.00 -4.00
C ASN A 278 24.82 5.50 -4.71
N GLN A 279 25.93 4.78 -4.50
CA GLN A 279 27.23 5.10 -5.14
C GLN A 279 27.18 5.09 -6.67
N ARG A 280 26.26 4.35 -7.31
CA ARG A 280 26.14 4.32 -8.78
C ARG A 280 25.56 5.64 -9.29
N LEU A 281 24.52 6.16 -8.66
CA LEU A 281 23.95 7.45 -9.02
C LEU A 281 24.96 8.59 -8.78
N TYR A 282 25.73 8.53 -7.70
CA TYR A 282 26.81 9.47 -7.44
C TYR A 282 27.85 9.51 -8.59
N ARG A 283 28.21 8.34 -9.16
CA ARG A 283 29.12 8.27 -10.32
C ARG A 283 28.51 8.87 -11.60
N TYR A 284 27.20 8.94 -11.71
CA TYR A 284 26.51 9.65 -12.78
C TYR A 284 26.35 11.14 -12.49
N GLY A 285 26.98 11.67 -11.43
CA GLY A 285 26.96 13.08 -11.07
C GLY A 285 25.69 13.53 -10.37
N ILE A 286 24.87 12.60 -9.89
CA ILE A 286 23.70 12.90 -9.05
C ILE A 286 24.16 13.05 -7.61
N ASP A 287 23.69 14.09 -6.94
CA ASP A 287 24.09 14.41 -5.56
C ASP A 287 22.91 14.92 -4.73
N GLU A 288 23.14 15.09 -3.45
CA GLU A 288 22.20 15.72 -2.53
C GLU A 288 21.86 17.14 -3.00
N GLY A 289 20.63 17.56 -2.74
CA GLY A 289 20.11 18.85 -3.21
C GLY A 289 19.59 18.87 -4.65
N PHE A 290 19.77 17.81 -5.43
CA PHE A 290 19.11 17.68 -6.73
C PHE A 290 17.61 17.48 -6.54
N ILE A 291 16.80 18.04 -7.46
CA ILE A 291 15.36 17.89 -7.46
C ILE A 291 14.97 16.93 -8.59
N LEU A 292 14.33 15.83 -8.24
CA LEU A 292 13.76 14.88 -9.18
C LEU A 292 12.44 15.46 -9.70
N LEU A 293 12.35 15.69 -11.00
CA LEU A 293 11.22 16.34 -11.68
C LEU A 293 10.32 15.35 -12.40
N GLU A 294 10.92 14.35 -13.06
CA GLU A 294 10.18 13.39 -13.89
C GLU A 294 10.74 11.99 -13.75
N ILE A 295 9.88 10.99 -13.81
CA ILE A 295 10.21 9.58 -14.00
C ILE A 295 9.38 9.06 -15.19
N ASN A 296 10.04 8.41 -16.17
CA ASN A 296 9.38 7.86 -17.36
C ASN A 296 8.50 8.90 -18.09
N ASN A 297 8.98 10.15 -18.20
CA ASN A 297 8.28 11.31 -18.78
C ASN A 297 7.00 11.73 -18.02
N LYS A 298 6.74 11.18 -16.83
CA LYS A 298 5.67 11.65 -15.95
C LYS A 298 6.23 12.62 -14.92
N LYS A 299 5.59 13.78 -14.75
CA LYS A 299 5.94 14.76 -13.72
C LYS A 299 5.73 14.17 -12.32
N ILE A 300 6.69 14.39 -11.45
CA ILE A 300 6.64 14.01 -10.03
C ILE A 300 6.17 15.22 -9.23
N LYS A 301 4.95 15.19 -8.71
CA LYS A 301 4.37 16.27 -7.92
C LYS A 301 4.82 16.23 -6.46
N ASP A 302 4.90 15.02 -5.92
CA ASP A 302 5.31 14.75 -4.55
C ASP A 302 5.87 13.33 -4.39
N VAL A 303 6.26 12.96 -3.17
CA VAL A 303 6.82 11.63 -2.87
C VAL A 303 5.86 10.48 -3.15
N ALA A 304 4.53 10.69 -3.13
CA ALA A 304 3.57 9.64 -3.43
C ALA A 304 3.59 9.25 -4.92
N ASP A 305 3.92 10.19 -5.83
CA ASP A 305 4.12 9.88 -7.24
C ASP A 305 5.37 9.01 -7.45
N VAL A 306 6.40 9.18 -6.62
CA VAL A 306 7.61 8.32 -6.64
C VAL A 306 7.26 6.92 -6.15
N ASP A 307 6.49 6.79 -5.07
CA ASP A 307 6.04 5.50 -4.52
C ASP A 307 5.18 4.71 -5.50
N ALA A 308 4.52 5.40 -6.44
CA ALA A 308 3.68 4.79 -7.48
C ALA A 308 4.48 4.29 -8.69
N VAL A 309 5.81 4.44 -8.71
CA VAL A 309 6.64 4.00 -9.84
C VAL A 309 6.91 2.50 -9.75
N ASP A 310 6.61 1.81 -10.83
CA ASP A 310 7.06 0.43 -11.01
C ASP A 310 8.52 0.40 -11.46
N PHE A 311 9.38 -0.20 -10.63
CA PHE A 311 10.83 -0.30 -10.89
C PHE A 311 11.17 -1.08 -12.15
N GLU A 312 10.38 -2.11 -12.50
CA GLU A 312 10.61 -2.92 -13.70
C GLU A 312 10.35 -2.13 -14.99
N SER A 313 9.56 -1.07 -14.90
CA SER A 313 9.24 -0.18 -16.02
C SER A 313 10.12 1.06 -16.09
N LEU A 314 11.14 1.19 -15.22
CA LEU A 314 11.97 2.39 -15.14
C LEU A 314 12.83 2.55 -16.39
N SER A 315 12.59 3.62 -17.15
CA SER A 315 13.32 3.93 -18.39
C SER A 315 14.08 5.25 -18.35
N SER A 316 13.61 6.25 -17.62
CA SER A 316 14.32 7.53 -17.49
C SER A 316 13.95 8.31 -16.24
N ILE A 317 14.89 9.12 -15.75
CA ILE A 317 14.70 10.08 -14.66
C ILE A 317 15.25 11.44 -15.10
N VAL A 318 14.52 12.50 -14.77
CA VAL A 318 14.96 13.88 -15.00
C VAL A 318 15.17 14.58 -13.66
N PHE A 319 16.36 15.12 -13.46
CA PHE A 319 16.74 15.91 -12.30
C PHE A 319 16.96 17.38 -12.68
N LEU A 320 16.74 18.28 -11.73
CA LEU A 320 17.20 19.65 -11.74
C LEU A 320 18.36 19.79 -10.75
N LYS A 321 19.49 20.28 -11.22
CA LYS A 321 20.66 20.60 -10.40
C LYS A 321 20.45 21.89 -9.60
N PRO A 322 21.19 22.10 -8.51
CA PRO A 322 21.16 23.37 -7.78
C PRO A 322 21.52 24.60 -8.63
N ASN A 323 22.26 24.42 -9.74
CA ASN A 323 22.61 25.49 -10.68
C ASN A 323 21.54 25.79 -11.74
N GLY A 324 20.39 25.08 -11.70
CA GLY A 324 19.27 25.24 -12.62
C GLY A 324 19.37 24.41 -13.92
N GLU A 325 20.44 23.63 -14.11
CA GLU A 325 20.55 22.72 -15.26
C GLU A 325 19.72 21.47 -15.06
N ARG A 326 19.10 20.97 -16.15
CA ARG A 326 18.38 19.69 -16.14
C ARG A 326 19.29 18.58 -16.63
N GLU A 327 19.26 17.46 -15.95
CA GLU A 327 19.96 16.24 -16.33
C GLU A 327 19.00 15.09 -16.47
N ARG A 328 19.14 14.30 -17.54
CA ARG A 328 18.33 13.12 -17.79
C ARG A 328 19.21 11.88 -17.76
N ILE A 329 18.83 10.92 -16.92
CA ILE A 329 19.41 9.57 -16.90
C ILE A 329 18.46 8.63 -17.64
N ILE A 330 19.01 7.81 -18.54
CA ILE A 330 18.28 6.76 -19.27
C ILE A 330 18.77 5.41 -18.73
N PHE A 331 17.84 4.52 -18.44
CA PHE A 331 18.10 3.15 -18.00
C PHE A 331 17.83 2.22 -19.19
N GLU A 332 18.81 1.34 -19.49
CA GLU A 332 18.73 0.32 -20.52
C GLU A 332 18.35 -1.02 -19.92
#